data_a04aff88deb59b6c0e93c8cb2654193d
#
_entry.id   a04aff88deb59b6c0e93c8cb2654193d
#
_cell.length_a   1.000
_cell.length_b   1.000
_cell.length_c   1.000
_cell.angle_alpha   90.00
_cell.angle_beta   90.00
_cell.angle_gamma   90.00
#
_symmetry.space_group_name_H-M   'P 1'
#
loop_
_entity.id
_entity.type
_entity.pdbx_description
1 polymer ?
#
loop_
_entity_poly.entity_id
_entity_poly.type
_entity_poly.pdbx_seq_one_letter_code
_entity_poly.pdbx_strand_id
1 'polypeptide(L)'
;MSAHDAKSAVEANDASESGAPTVATGAASSGAGKAASRGAPSFGAFVRKPARESAAKAAPAAEGLHAETESSWPADAVEVGAVIDAYGLKGWLKIAPHAQDGRALLSAKRWWLLKGREGQSRERHSALCVSAKIHADSVVGQLSGVADRDAALLLRGARVYVSRAEFPAPAADEYYWVDLIGLDVANEAGVELGKVADLIDNGAQSVLRVTYPSTDKEGKPVTGERLIPFVGVFVKTVDLAAKRIVVDWEADY
;
A
#
# COMPACT_ATOMS: atom_id res chain seq x y z
N MET A 1 -57.46 -24.28 11.54
CA MET A 1 -58.59 -23.48 11.02
C MET A 1 -57.92 -22.37 10.28
N SER A 2 -57.81 -22.59 9.05
CA SER A 2 -58.46 -21.98 7.86
C SER A 2 -57.73 -20.71 7.46
N ALA A 3 -56.87 -20.68 6.50
CA ALA A 3 -57.05 -20.81 5.02
C ALA A 3 -57.77 -19.61 4.40
N HIS A 4 -57.06 -18.93 3.49
CA HIS A 4 -57.43 -18.56 2.13
C HIS A 4 -56.44 -17.49 1.66
N ASP A 5 -55.55 -17.71 0.72
CA ASP A 5 -55.72 -17.98 -0.72
C ASP A 5 -56.40 -16.86 -1.52
N ALA A 6 -55.66 -16.38 -2.50
CA ALA A 6 -56.02 -15.98 -3.87
C ALA A 6 -55.08 -14.85 -4.34
N LYS A 7 -54.12 -15.05 -5.24
CA LYS A 7 -54.15 -15.37 -6.67
C LYS A 7 -54.80 -14.27 -7.55
N SER A 8 -54.00 -13.68 -8.42
CA SER A 8 -54.21 -13.36 -9.86
C SER A 8 -53.27 -12.21 -10.24
N ALA A 9 -52.29 -12.36 -11.07
CA ALA A 9 -52.23 -12.69 -12.51
C ALA A 9 -52.41 -11.44 -13.41
N VAL A 10 -51.30 -11.17 -14.13
CA VAL A 10 -51.20 -10.97 -15.60
C VAL A 10 -51.71 -9.62 -16.15
N GLU A 11 -50.87 -8.88 -16.81
CA GLU A 11 -50.75 -8.82 -18.26
C GLU A 11 -49.62 -7.90 -18.75
N ALA A 12 -49.02 -8.37 -19.81
CA ALA A 12 -48.01 -7.81 -20.65
C ALA A 12 -48.59 -6.78 -21.64
N ASN A 13 -47.73 -5.89 -22.14
CA ASN A 13 -47.72 -5.42 -23.55
C ASN A 13 -46.42 -4.62 -23.73
N ASP A 14 -45.47 -4.99 -24.48
CA ASP A 14 -45.21 -5.20 -25.90
C ASP A 14 -45.22 -3.92 -26.76
N ALA A 15 -44.24 -3.93 -27.64
CA ALA A 15 -44.02 -3.20 -28.88
C ALA A 15 -43.11 -1.95 -28.80
N SER A 16 -41.86 -2.15 -29.28
CA SER A 16 -41.35 -1.90 -30.65
C SER A 16 -41.06 -0.40 -30.88
N GLU A 17 -40.04 0.01 -31.50
CA GLU A 17 -39.18 -0.32 -32.62
C GLU A 17 -38.15 0.81 -32.83
N SER A 18 -36.99 0.40 -33.27
CA SER A 18 -36.16 0.92 -34.35
C SER A 18 -35.63 2.36 -34.34
N GLY A 19 -34.33 2.44 -34.62
CA GLY A 19 -33.75 3.59 -35.25
C GLY A 19 -32.28 3.84 -35.00
N ALA A 20 -31.38 3.04 -35.56
CA ALA A 20 -30.09 3.60 -35.97
C ALA A 20 -30.27 4.31 -37.32
N PRO A 21 -29.52 5.37 -37.60
CA PRO A 21 -28.34 5.23 -38.44
C PRO A 21 -27.16 6.15 -38.12
N THR A 22 -25.95 5.62 -38.24
CA THR A 22 -24.87 5.90 -39.18
C THR A 22 -24.45 7.37 -39.44
N VAL A 23 -23.15 7.61 -39.13
CA VAL A 23 -22.12 8.41 -39.81
C VAL A 23 -22.30 9.95 -39.91
N ALA A 24 -21.33 10.68 -39.34
CA ALA A 24 -20.52 11.62 -40.12
C ALA A 24 -19.34 12.19 -39.32
N THR A 25 -18.19 11.98 -39.86
CA THR A 25 -16.90 12.67 -39.84
C THR A 25 -17.02 14.18 -39.63
N GLY A 26 -16.17 14.74 -38.78
CA GLY A 26 -15.96 16.17 -38.68
C GLY A 26 -14.78 16.50 -37.78
N ALA A 27 -13.67 16.90 -38.42
CA ALA A 27 -12.39 17.26 -37.81
C ALA A 27 -12.40 18.66 -37.20
N ALA A 28 -11.41 18.86 -36.30
CA ALA A 28 -10.68 20.07 -35.94
C ALA A 28 -11.39 21.10 -35.01
N SER A 29 -10.85 21.38 -33.88
CA SER A 29 -9.85 22.40 -33.55
C SER A 29 -9.83 22.74 -32.07
N SER A 30 -8.65 22.74 -31.54
CA SER A 30 -8.07 23.62 -30.51
C SER A 30 -9.01 24.33 -29.52
N GLY A 31 -8.81 23.97 -28.26
CA GLY A 31 -9.26 24.77 -27.13
C GLY A 31 -8.54 24.30 -25.86
N ALA A 32 -7.41 24.93 -25.57
CA ALA A 32 -6.70 24.74 -24.31
C ALA A 32 -7.57 25.22 -23.16
N GLY A 33 -8.04 24.29 -22.36
CA GLY A 33 -8.68 24.54 -21.09
C GLY A 33 -7.94 23.75 -20.01
N LYS A 34 -6.96 24.42 -19.40
CA LYS A 34 -6.18 23.92 -18.28
C LYS A 34 -7.05 23.96 -17.03
N ALA A 35 -7.82 22.93 -16.81
CA ALA A 35 -8.44 22.67 -15.52
C ALA A 35 -7.46 21.82 -14.72
N ALA A 36 -6.73 22.44 -13.78
CA ALA A 36 -5.98 21.74 -12.77
C ALA A 36 -6.99 21.09 -11.82
N SER A 37 -7.27 19.81 -12.04
CA SER A 37 -7.87 18.97 -11.01
C SER A 37 -6.77 18.72 -9.97
N ARG A 38 -6.91 19.36 -8.80
CA ARG A 38 -6.17 18.95 -7.60
C ARG A 38 -6.70 17.57 -7.22
N GLY A 39 -6.00 16.54 -7.69
CA GLY A 39 -6.23 15.17 -7.25
C GLY A 39 -5.87 15.05 -5.78
N ALA A 40 -6.70 14.36 -5.02
CA ALA A 40 -6.36 13.89 -3.68
C ALA A 40 -5.04 13.10 -3.74
N PRO A 41 -4.20 13.16 -2.70
CA PRO A 41 -2.96 12.39 -2.66
C PRO A 41 -3.28 10.90 -2.78
N SER A 42 -2.79 10.30 -3.86
CA SER A 42 -2.90 8.86 -4.08
C SER A 42 -1.70 8.20 -3.40
N PHE A 43 -1.97 7.45 -2.34
CA PHE A 43 -0.95 6.63 -1.70
C PHE A 43 -0.57 5.47 -2.62
N GLY A 44 0.59 5.59 -3.24
CA GLY A 44 1.14 4.56 -4.13
C GLY A 44 1.55 5.02 -5.52
N ALA A 45 1.26 6.27 -5.91
CA ALA A 45 1.72 6.81 -7.18
C ALA A 45 3.01 7.62 -7.02
N PHE A 46 4.11 7.16 -7.59
CA PHE A 46 5.41 7.83 -7.56
C PHE A 46 5.91 8.12 -8.98
N VAL A 47 6.32 9.34 -9.25
CA VAL A 47 6.89 9.75 -10.54
C VAL A 47 8.42 9.72 -10.48
N ARG A 48 9.03 9.13 -11.47
CA ARG A 48 10.47 8.89 -11.57
C ARG A 48 11.24 10.15 -11.98
N LYS A 49 12.22 10.56 -11.17
CA LYS A 49 13.31 11.45 -11.61
C LYS A 49 14.58 10.60 -11.73
N PRO A 50 15.39 10.76 -12.79
CA PRO A 50 16.58 9.94 -12.94
C PRO A 50 17.58 10.21 -11.82
N ALA A 51 18.04 9.14 -11.18
CA ALA A 51 19.00 9.20 -10.11
C ALA A 51 20.37 9.64 -10.63
N ARG A 52 20.95 10.60 -9.95
CA ARG A 52 22.38 10.93 -10.05
C ARG A 52 23.11 9.98 -9.09
N GLU A 53 24.05 9.24 -9.62
CA GLU A 53 24.94 8.34 -8.87
C GLU A 53 25.63 9.09 -7.74
N SER A 54 25.50 8.56 -6.53
CA SER A 54 26.49 8.75 -5.46
C SER A 54 26.96 7.37 -5.03
N ALA A 55 28.17 7.04 -5.42
CA ALA A 55 28.83 5.79 -5.09
C ALA A 55 29.12 5.72 -3.58
N ALA A 56 28.34 4.95 -2.84
CA ALA A 56 28.78 4.37 -1.58
C ALA A 56 29.27 2.96 -1.92
N LYS A 57 30.57 2.75 -1.71
CA LYS A 57 31.29 1.50 -1.92
C LYS A 57 30.74 0.42 -0.99
N ALA A 58 29.76 -0.35 -1.47
CA ALA A 58 29.25 -1.49 -0.75
C ALA A 58 30.31 -2.60 -0.76
N ALA A 59 30.55 -3.21 0.40
CA ALA A 59 31.29 -4.45 0.52
C ALA A 59 30.70 -5.50 -0.44
N PRO A 60 31.52 -6.48 -0.95
CA PRO A 60 31.02 -7.48 -1.89
C PRO A 60 29.88 -8.25 -1.24
N ALA A 61 28.68 -8.06 -1.79
CA ALA A 61 27.50 -8.79 -1.36
C ALA A 61 27.73 -10.26 -1.69
N ALA A 62 27.69 -11.12 -0.69
CA ALA A 62 27.74 -12.54 -0.89
C ALA A 62 26.60 -12.96 -1.84
N GLU A 63 26.92 -13.73 -2.87
CA GLU A 63 25.97 -14.26 -3.83
C GLU A 63 25.24 -15.45 -3.20
N GLY A 64 23.88 -15.44 -3.18
CA GLY A 64 23.08 -16.57 -2.72
C GLY A 64 21.92 -16.19 -1.81
N LEU A 65 21.13 -17.20 -1.44
CA LEU A 65 20.11 -17.11 -0.39
C LEU A 65 20.80 -17.36 0.95
N HIS A 66 20.78 -16.36 1.83
CA HIS A 66 21.42 -16.40 3.14
C HIS A 66 20.40 -16.63 4.25
N ALA A 67 20.70 -17.56 5.14
CA ALA A 67 19.97 -17.68 6.40
C ALA A 67 20.35 -16.50 7.32
N GLU A 68 19.34 -15.85 7.88
CA GLU A 68 19.49 -14.66 8.72
C GLU A 68 19.06 -14.93 10.15
N THR A 69 19.67 -14.19 11.05
CA THR A 69 19.29 -14.18 12.47
C THR A 69 18.45 -12.93 12.76
N GLU A 70 17.92 -12.86 13.97
CA GLU A 70 17.19 -11.64 14.39
C GLU A 70 18.12 -10.43 14.49
N SER A 71 19.37 -10.65 14.87
CA SER A 71 20.37 -9.57 14.98
C SER A 71 20.87 -9.05 13.64
N SER A 72 20.80 -9.86 12.57
CA SER A 72 21.17 -9.43 11.21
C SER A 72 19.99 -8.83 10.42
N TRP A 73 18.77 -8.90 10.97
CA TRP A 73 17.58 -8.34 10.34
C TRP A 73 17.62 -6.81 10.41
N PRO A 74 17.31 -6.09 9.32
CA PRO A 74 17.35 -4.63 9.35
C PRO A 74 16.31 -4.08 10.32
N ALA A 75 16.72 -3.12 11.14
CA ALA A 75 15.83 -2.47 12.10
C ALA A 75 14.72 -1.64 11.41
N ASP A 76 14.98 -1.21 10.18
CA ASP A 76 14.07 -0.45 9.32
C ASP A 76 13.35 -1.33 8.29
N ALA A 77 13.31 -2.64 8.50
CA ALA A 77 12.64 -3.57 7.59
C ALA A 77 11.13 -3.33 7.55
N VAL A 78 10.60 -3.09 6.38
CA VAL A 78 9.17 -2.90 6.12
C VAL A 78 8.64 -4.06 5.32
N GLU A 79 7.51 -4.64 5.75
CA GLU A 79 6.80 -5.67 5.00
C GLU A 79 6.14 -5.05 3.77
N VAL A 80 6.49 -5.56 2.59
CA VAL A 80 6.04 -5.01 1.31
C VAL A 80 5.22 -5.98 0.48
N GLY A 81 5.06 -7.21 0.93
CA GLY A 81 4.27 -8.22 0.25
C GLY A 81 4.55 -9.64 0.72
N ALA A 82 3.96 -10.60 0.03
CA ALA A 82 4.13 -12.02 0.32
C ALA A 82 4.38 -12.84 -0.96
N VAL A 83 5.23 -13.86 -0.86
CA VAL A 83 5.46 -14.82 -1.93
C VAL A 83 4.25 -15.72 -2.07
N ILE A 84 3.54 -15.63 -3.19
CA ILE A 84 2.33 -16.42 -3.45
C ILE A 84 2.58 -17.66 -4.28
N ASP A 85 3.57 -17.63 -5.19
CA ASP A 85 3.92 -18.78 -6.04
C ASP A 85 5.31 -18.59 -6.68
N ALA A 86 5.76 -19.62 -7.39
CA ALA A 86 6.87 -19.54 -8.34
C ALA A 86 6.37 -19.09 -9.71
N TYR A 87 7.15 -18.28 -10.42
CA TYR A 87 6.85 -17.82 -11.77
C TYR A 87 7.81 -18.43 -12.80
N GLY A 88 7.28 -19.24 -13.70
CA GLY A 88 8.10 -19.94 -14.70
C GLY A 88 8.99 -21.04 -14.10
N LEU A 89 10.11 -21.34 -14.78
CA LEU A 89 11.02 -22.44 -14.43
C LEU A 89 12.37 -21.99 -13.86
N LYS A 90 12.70 -20.70 -13.96
CA LYS A 90 14.03 -20.15 -13.68
C LYS A 90 14.14 -19.50 -12.29
N GLY A 91 13.45 -20.02 -11.29
CA GLY A 91 13.54 -19.53 -9.91
C GLY A 91 12.94 -18.15 -9.64
N TRP A 92 12.08 -17.65 -10.54
CA TRP A 92 11.37 -16.42 -10.29
C TRP A 92 10.27 -16.63 -9.25
N LEU A 93 10.14 -15.68 -8.34
CA LEU A 93 9.07 -15.61 -7.34
C LEU A 93 7.93 -14.72 -7.84
N LYS A 94 6.69 -15.12 -7.56
CA LYS A 94 5.52 -14.29 -7.74
C LYS A 94 5.10 -13.73 -6.37
N ILE A 95 5.08 -12.42 -6.23
CA ILE A 95 4.80 -11.71 -4.99
C ILE A 95 3.48 -10.94 -5.13
N ALA A 96 2.59 -11.08 -4.14
CA ALA A 96 1.48 -10.16 -3.94
C ALA A 96 2.01 -8.95 -3.16
N PRO A 97 2.12 -7.78 -3.78
CA PRO A 97 2.57 -6.59 -3.09
C PRO A 97 1.45 -6.04 -2.19
N HIS A 98 1.79 -5.41 -1.07
CA HIS A 98 0.83 -4.70 -0.23
C HIS A 98 0.42 -3.36 -0.86
N ALA A 99 1.34 -2.68 -1.54
CA ALA A 99 1.05 -1.48 -2.31
C ALA A 99 0.78 -1.85 -3.77
N GLN A 100 -0.27 -1.27 -4.37
CA GLN A 100 -0.71 -1.58 -5.74
C GLN A 100 0.38 -1.42 -6.81
N ASP A 101 1.32 -0.51 -6.60
CA ASP A 101 2.40 -0.23 -7.56
C ASP A 101 3.66 -1.10 -7.35
N GLY A 102 3.81 -1.77 -6.21
CA GLY A 102 4.94 -2.65 -5.89
C GLY A 102 6.33 -2.00 -5.98
N ARG A 103 6.41 -0.65 -5.98
CA ARG A 103 7.65 0.08 -6.27
C ARG A 103 8.77 -0.17 -5.28
N ALA A 104 8.46 -0.38 -4.01
CA ALA A 104 9.45 -0.74 -3.01
C ALA A 104 10.18 -2.04 -3.39
N LEU A 105 9.44 -3.03 -3.90
CA LEU A 105 10.02 -4.28 -4.41
C LEU A 105 10.90 -4.06 -5.65
N LEU A 106 10.51 -3.12 -6.53
CA LEU A 106 11.26 -2.83 -7.77
C LEU A 106 12.55 -2.05 -7.53
N SER A 107 12.61 -1.24 -6.46
CA SER A 107 13.77 -0.41 -6.13
C SER A 107 14.77 -1.10 -5.25
N ALA A 108 14.31 -2.01 -4.38
CA ALA A 108 15.13 -2.67 -3.40
C ALA A 108 16.14 -3.63 -4.04
N LYS A 109 17.40 -3.52 -3.63
CA LYS A 109 18.49 -4.37 -4.08
C LYS A 109 18.54 -5.70 -3.35
N ARG A 110 18.06 -5.74 -2.11
CA ARG A 110 18.02 -6.93 -1.27
C ARG A 110 16.62 -7.13 -0.72
N TRP A 111 16.14 -8.37 -0.83
CA TRP A 111 14.87 -8.76 -0.21
C TRP A 111 15.15 -9.64 1.00
N TRP A 112 14.37 -9.42 2.01
CA TRP A 112 14.39 -10.17 3.26
C TRP A 112 13.11 -10.99 3.34
N LEU A 113 13.24 -12.28 3.61
CA LEU A 113 12.15 -13.24 3.55
C LEU A 113 11.94 -13.83 4.94
N LEU A 114 10.73 -13.74 5.45
CA LEU A 114 10.34 -14.31 6.73
C LEU A 114 9.28 -15.37 6.51
N LYS A 115 9.63 -16.63 6.77
CA LYS A 115 8.72 -17.76 6.70
C LYS A 115 8.41 -18.30 8.10
N GLY A 116 7.17 -18.68 8.33
CA GLY A 116 6.68 -19.17 9.62
C GLY A 116 5.56 -18.29 10.17
N ARG A 117 4.76 -18.87 11.07
CA ARG A 117 3.68 -18.18 11.79
C ARG A 117 4.17 -17.72 13.15
N GLU A 118 3.46 -16.77 13.71
CA GLU A 118 3.68 -16.35 15.10
C GLU A 118 3.53 -17.54 16.05
N GLY A 119 4.51 -17.71 16.98
CA GLY A 119 4.56 -18.86 17.88
C GLY A 119 5.23 -20.11 17.31
N GLN A 120 5.69 -20.09 16.04
CA GLN A 120 6.48 -21.18 15.42
C GLN A 120 7.89 -20.72 15.10
N SER A 121 8.79 -21.68 14.81
CA SER A 121 10.14 -21.38 14.32
C SER A 121 10.03 -20.51 13.06
N ARG A 122 10.63 -19.32 13.12
CA ARG A 122 10.66 -18.36 12.02
C ARG A 122 11.97 -18.52 11.26
N GLU A 123 11.86 -18.89 10.00
CA GLU A 123 12.99 -18.94 9.08
C GLU A 123 13.18 -17.57 8.45
N ARG A 124 14.36 -17.00 8.62
CA ARG A 124 14.74 -15.71 8.06
C ARG A 124 15.79 -15.91 6.97
N HIS A 125 15.54 -15.36 5.82
CA HIS A 125 16.49 -15.40 4.70
C HIS A 125 16.64 -14.02 4.09
N SER A 126 17.78 -13.76 3.46
CA SER A 126 17.95 -12.61 2.58
C SER A 126 18.62 -13.00 1.28
N ALA A 127 18.33 -12.29 0.22
CA ALA A 127 18.98 -12.46 -1.07
C ALA A 127 19.00 -11.15 -1.86
N LEU A 128 19.97 -11.04 -2.77
CA LEU A 128 19.98 -9.95 -3.73
C LEU A 128 18.86 -10.14 -4.76
N CYS A 129 18.13 -9.09 -5.03
CA CYS A 129 17.19 -9.03 -6.13
C CYS A 129 17.96 -8.77 -7.42
N VAL A 130 18.05 -9.80 -8.27
CA VAL A 130 18.74 -9.73 -9.57
C VAL A 130 17.89 -8.95 -10.57
N SER A 131 16.57 -9.18 -10.55
CA SER A 131 15.62 -8.52 -11.42
C SER A 131 14.22 -8.58 -10.82
N ALA A 132 13.46 -7.50 -10.94
CA ALA A 132 12.05 -7.46 -10.56
C ALA A 132 11.25 -6.67 -11.60
N LYS A 133 10.00 -7.09 -11.83
CA LYS A 133 9.07 -6.42 -12.75
C LYS A 133 7.63 -6.63 -12.33
N ILE A 134 6.77 -5.69 -12.72
CA ILE A 134 5.32 -5.81 -12.55
C ILE A 134 4.78 -6.85 -13.55
N HIS A 135 3.88 -7.68 -13.08
CA HIS A 135 3.16 -8.66 -13.87
C HIS A 135 1.71 -8.73 -13.42
N ALA A 136 0.82 -8.07 -14.14
CA ALA A 136 -0.56 -7.83 -13.72
C ALA A 136 -0.61 -7.20 -12.31
N ASP A 137 -1.37 -7.78 -11.38
CA ASP A 137 -1.50 -7.31 -10.00
C ASP A 137 -0.40 -7.81 -9.06
N SER A 138 0.68 -8.36 -9.61
CA SER A 138 1.78 -8.95 -8.84
C SER A 138 3.12 -8.41 -9.30
N VAL A 139 4.12 -8.56 -8.44
CA VAL A 139 5.52 -8.37 -8.80
C VAL A 139 6.16 -9.74 -8.98
N VAL A 140 6.90 -9.92 -10.07
CA VAL A 140 7.74 -11.09 -10.24
C VAL A 140 9.21 -10.71 -10.08
N GLY A 141 9.93 -11.42 -9.23
CA GLY A 141 11.33 -11.14 -8.92
C GLY A 141 12.19 -12.37 -8.94
N GLN A 142 13.43 -12.19 -9.39
CA GLN A 142 14.47 -13.21 -9.36
C GLN A 142 15.48 -12.88 -8.28
N LEU A 143 15.70 -13.80 -7.37
CA LEU A 143 16.66 -13.66 -6.29
C LEU A 143 17.92 -14.47 -6.58
N SER A 144 19.06 -13.95 -6.13
CA SER A 144 20.30 -14.71 -6.19
C SER A 144 20.20 -15.93 -5.27
N GLY A 145 20.70 -17.10 -5.77
CA GLY A 145 20.62 -18.36 -5.03
C GLY A 145 19.28 -19.12 -5.19
N VAL A 146 18.30 -18.56 -5.91
CA VAL A 146 17.06 -19.27 -6.27
C VAL A 146 17.10 -19.61 -7.76
N ALA A 147 17.60 -20.81 -8.08
CA ALA A 147 17.96 -21.17 -9.46
C ALA A 147 16.80 -21.75 -10.28
N ASP A 148 15.85 -22.40 -9.63
CA ASP A 148 14.80 -23.17 -10.30
C ASP A 148 13.44 -22.99 -9.59
N ARG A 149 12.41 -23.61 -10.20
CA ARG A 149 11.04 -23.55 -9.70
C ARG A 149 10.89 -24.19 -8.31
N ASP A 150 11.59 -25.27 -8.05
CA ASP A 150 11.43 -26.01 -6.79
C ASP A 150 12.01 -25.19 -5.63
N ALA A 151 13.18 -24.58 -5.84
CA ALA A 151 13.75 -23.63 -4.89
C ALA A 151 12.83 -22.43 -4.64
N ALA A 152 12.19 -21.91 -5.68
CA ALA A 152 11.22 -20.81 -5.55
C ALA A 152 9.97 -21.26 -4.76
N LEU A 153 9.46 -22.45 -4.97
CA LEU A 153 8.31 -23.00 -4.26
C LEU A 153 8.59 -23.21 -2.76
N LEU A 154 9.82 -23.49 -2.36
CA LEU A 154 10.20 -23.56 -0.96
C LEU A 154 10.00 -22.22 -0.24
N LEU A 155 10.04 -21.11 -0.94
CA LEU A 155 9.83 -19.76 -0.38
C LEU A 155 8.35 -19.33 -0.39
N ARG A 156 7.46 -20.14 -0.92
CA ARG A 156 6.02 -19.83 -0.94
C ARG A 156 5.48 -19.62 0.48
N GLY A 157 4.69 -18.58 0.67
CA GLY A 157 4.13 -18.16 1.95
C GLY A 157 5.09 -17.35 2.80
N ALA A 158 6.32 -17.09 2.35
CA ALA A 158 7.21 -16.15 3.03
C ALA A 158 6.72 -14.72 2.83
N ARG A 159 6.78 -13.91 3.89
CA ARG A 159 6.59 -12.46 3.85
C ARG A 159 7.87 -11.82 3.34
N VAL A 160 7.72 -10.80 2.50
CA VAL A 160 8.84 -10.09 1.88
C VAL A 160 9.00 -8.74 2.54
N TYR A 161 10.21 -8.47 3.00
CA TYR A 161 10.59 -7.20 3.62
C TYR A 161 11.70 -6.55 2.80
N VAL A 162 11.72 -5.24 2.80
CA VAL A 162 12.84 -4.43 2.29
C VAL A 162 13.19 -3.34 3.29
N SER A 163 14.45 -2.87 3.27
CA SER A 163 14.86 -1.74 4.11
C SER A 163 14.12 -0.48 3.68
N ARG A 164 13.61 0.30 4.64
CA ARG A 164 12.97 1.59 4.36
C ARG A 164 13.90 2.54 3.61
N ALA A 165 15.20 2.44 3.85
CA ALA A 165 16.22 3.24 3.16
C ALA A 165 16.29 2.95 1.64
N GLU A 166 15.84 1.78 1.18
CA GLU A 166 15.82 1.40 -0.24
C GLU A 166 14.51 1.79 -0.95
N PHE A 167 13.55 2.39 -0.26
CA PHE A 167 12.33 2.86 -0.88
C PHE A 167 12.64 4.05 -1.81
N PRO A 168 11.92 4.17 -2.94
CA PRO A 168 12.01 5.36 -3.77
C PRO A 168 11.63 6.61 -2.95
N ALA A 169 12.21 7.76 -3.29
CA ALA A 169 11.73 9.00 -2.71
C ALA A 169 10.27 9.25 -3.16
N PRO A 170 9.36 9.57 -2.22
CA PRO A 170 8.00 9.94 -2.58
C PRO A 170 7.99 11.27 -3.36
N ALA A 171 6.94 11.52 -4.14
CA ALA A 171 6.74 12.84 -4.74
C ALA A 171 6.37 13.87 -3.67
N ALA A 172 6.33 15.15 -4.08
CA ALA A 172 5.82 16.19 -3.19
C ALA A 172 4.37 15.86 -2.81
N ASP A 173 4.06 15.95 -1.54
CA ASP A 173 2.73 15.65 -0.95
C ASP A 173 2.31 14.17 -1.01
N GLU A 174 3.24 13.25 -1.30
CA GLU A 174 3.04 11.81 -1.16
C GLU A 174 3.82 11.28 0.04
N TYR A 175 3.21 10.37 0.78
CA TYR A 175 3.80 9.78 1.98
C TYR A 175 3.62 8.27 1.98
N TYR A 176 4.61 7.54 2.46
CA TYR A 176 4.43 6.13 2.78
C TYR A 176 3.66 5.99 4.09
N TRP A 177 2.71 5.07 4.14
CA TRP A 177 1.94 4.82 5.35
C TRP A 177 2.82 4.51 6.56
N VAL A 178 3.89 3.76 6.32
CA VAL A 178 4.87 3.41 7.36
C VAL A 178 5.53 4.63 8.00
N ASP A 179 5.66 5.74 7.28
CA ASP A 179 6.25 6.98 7.79
C ASP A 179 5.23 7.81 8.60
N LEU A 180 3.94 7.58 8.39
CA LEU A 180 2.86 8.30 9.08
C LEU A 180 2.47 7.62 10.40
N ILE A 181 2.64 6.29 10.49
CA ILE A 181 2.30 5.53 11.70
C ILE A 181 3.18 6.00 12.86
N GLY A 182 2.55 6.28 14.01
CA GLY A 182 3.22 6.75 15.22
C GLY A 182 3.45 8.27 15.29
N LEU A 183 3.10 9.04 14.24
CA LEU A 183 3.16 10.49 14.29
C LEU A 183 2.10 11.06 15.24
N ASP A 184 2.45 12.15 15.91
CA ASP A 184 1.51 12.92 16.72
C ASP A 184 0.57 13.73 15.82
N VAL A 185 -0.71 13.73 16.15
CA VAL A 185 -1.73 14.48 15.41
C VAL A 185 -2.26 15.60 16.29
N ALA A 186 -2.22 16.82 15.78
CA ALA A 186 -2.78 18.00 16.45
C ALA A 186 -3.63 18.81 15.47
N ASN A 187 -4.57 19.57 15.99
CA ASN A 187 -5.32 20.53 15.17
C ASN A 187 -4.54 21.85 14.99
N GLU A 188 -5.09 22.74 14.15
CA GLU A 188 -4.50 24.07 13.89
C GLU A 188 -4.41 24.95 15.15
N ALA A 189 -5.28 24.73 16.14
CA ALA A 189 -5.24 25.41 17.44
C ALA A 189 -4.17 24.84 18.38
N GLY A 190 -3.45 23.77 17.97
CA GLY A 190 -2.42 23.12 18.77
C GLY A 190 -2.96 22.08 19.76
N VAL A 191 -4.25 21.75 19.71
CA VAL A 191 -4.84 20.70 20.56
C VAL A 191 -4.38 19.32 20.04
N GLU A 192 -3.84 18.52 20.93
CA GLU A 192 -3.43 17.15 20.60
C GLU A 192 -4.65 16.25 20.42
N LEU A 193 -4.72 15.59 19.27
CA LEU A 193 -5.80 14.68 18.91
C LEU A 193 -5.44 13.22 19.12
N GLY A 194 -4.14 12.91 19.28
CA GLY A 194 -3.62 11.55 19.53
C GLY A 194 -2.47 11.19 18.61
N LYS A 195 -2.29 9.87 18.37
CA LYS A 195 -1.24 9.32 17.51
C LYS A 195 -1.83 8.48 16.39
N VAL A 196 -1.23 8.53 15.23
CA VAL A 196 -1.57 7.64 14.12
C VAL A 196 -1.25 6.20 14.51
N ALA A 197 -2.28 5.38 14.69
CA ALA A 197 -2.12 3.96 14.96
C ALA A 197 -2.03 3.14 13.68
N ASP A 198 -2.78 3.56 12.65
CA ASP A 198 -2.87 2.84 11.38
C ASP A 198 -3.49 3.75 10.30
N LEU A 199 -3.47 3.28 9.05
CA LEU A 199 -4.19 3.89 7.94
C LEU A 199 -5.13 2.86 7.33
N ILE A 200 -6.30 3.31 6.92
CA ILE A 200 -7.34 2.49 6.29
C ILE A 200 -7.55 3.02 4.88
N ASP A 201 -7.47 2.14 3.90
CA ASP A 201 -7.89 2.43 2.54
C ASP A 201 -9.35 2.01 2.36
N ASN A 202 -10.22 2.96 2.06
CA ASN A 202 -11.62 2.69 1.78
C ASN A 202 -11.93 2.64 0.27
N GLY A 203 -10.88 2.60 -0.57
CA GLY A 203 -10.96 2.56 -2.03
C GLY A 203 -11.19 3.94 -2.69
N ALA A 204 -11.66 4.93 -1.96
CA ALA A 204 -11.84 6.30 -2.43
C ALA A 204 -10.73 7.22 -1.91
N GLN A 205 -10.33 7.02 -0.67
CA GLN A 205 -9.29 7.82 0.00
C GLN A 205 -8.71 7.05 1.19
N SER A 206 -7.50 7.42 1.60
CA SER A 206 -6.91 6.92 2.83
C SER A 206 -7.47 7.66 4.03
N VAL A 207 -7.62 6.96 5.15
CA VAL A 207 -8.13 7.50 6.42
C VAL A 207 -7.12 7.21 7.51
N LEU A 208 -6.69 8.22 8.25
CA LEU A 208 -5.88 8.07 9.45
C LEU A 208 -6.75 7.51 10.58
N ARG A 209 -6.34 6.40 11.17
CA ARG A 209 -6.87 5.92 12.44
C ARG A 209 -5.98 6.46 13.56
N VAL A 210 -6.48 7.47 14.26
CA VAL A 210 -5.78 8.17 15.33
C VAL A 210 -6.30 7.67 16.67
N THR A 211 -5.41 7.17 17.51
CA THR A 211 -5.75 6.70 18.86
C THR A 211 -5.35 7.72 19.92
N TYR A 212 -6.17 7.85 20.96
CA TYR A 212 -5.92 8.75 22.07
C TYR A 212 -6.39 8.14 23.41
N PRO A 213 -5.78 8.52 24.54
CA PRO A 213 -6.24 8.12 25.85
C PRO A 213 -7.65 8.69 26.12
N SER A 214 -8.56 7.85 26.60
CA SER A 214 -9.93 8.22 26.96
C SER A 214 -10.33 7.49 28.23
N THR A 215 -11.52 7.80 28.72
CA THR A 215 -12.09 7.17 29.92
C THR A 215 -13.52 6.76 29.60
N ASP A 216 -13.90 5.55 29.97
CA ASP A 216 -15.27 5.07 29.81
C ASP A 216 -16.23 5.72 30.85
N LYS A 217 -17.51 5.37 30.73
CA LYS A 217 -18.56 5.90 31.63
C LYS A 217 -18.38 5.44 33.09
N GLU A 218 -17.56 4.41 33.32
CA GLU A 218 -17.25 3.84 34.61
C GLU A 218 -15.94 4.36 35.22
N GLY A 219 -15.26 5.28 34.52
CA GLY A 219 -13.99 5.88 34.94
C GLY A 219 -12.76 5.02 34.64
N LYS A 220 -12.89 3.96 33.84
CA LYS A 220 -11.75 3.11 33.45
C LYS A 220 -11.03 3.70 32.23
N PRO A 221 -9.68 3.62 32.20
CA PRO A 221 -8.93 4.07 31.03
C PRO A 221 -9.24 3.19 29.82
N VAL A 222 -9.59 3.81 28.72
CA VAL A 222 -9.84 3.19 27.40
C VAL A 222 -9.08 3.93 26.32
N THR A 223 -8.90 3.29 25.17
CA THR A 223 -8.35 3.95 24.00
C THR A 223 -9.49 4.40 23.11
N GLY A 224 -9.61 5.71 22.93
CA GLY A 224 -10.50 6.30 21.95
C GLY A 224 -9.87 6.27 20.55
N GLU A 225 -10.71 6.33 19.53
CA GLU A 225 -10.27 6.36 18.13
C GLU A 225 -10.95 7.51 17.39
N ARG A 226 -10.22 8.14 16.49
CA ARG A 226 -10.71 9.11 15.50
C ARG A 226 -10.33 8.65 14.12
N LEU A 227 -11.22 8.81 13.17
CA LEU A 227 -11.01 8.51 11.76
C LEU A 227 -10.97 9.82 10.99
N ILE A 228 -9.78 10.24 10.60
CA ILE A 228 -9.55 11.51 9.93
C ILE A 228 -9.18 11.22 8.46
N PRO A 229 -9.98 11.69 7.47
CA PRO A 229 -9.64 11.49 6.06
C PRO A 229 -8.30 12.14 5.72
N PHE A 230 -7.40 11.38 5.10
CA PHE A 230 -6.08 11.85 4.70
C PHE A 230 -6.17 12.58 3.34
N VAL A 231 -6.79 13.74 3.35
CA VAL A 231 -6.96 14.60 2.17
C VAL A 231 -6.60 16.03 2.50
N GLY A 232 -6.16 16.80 1.51
CA GLY A 232 -5.66 18.17 1.69
C GLY A 232 -6.69 19.17 2.28
N VAL A 233 -7.97 18.79 2.34
CA VAL A 233 -8.98 19.60 3.05
C VAL A 233 -8.78 19.52 4.56
N PHE A 234 -8.50 18.33 5.08
CA PHE A 234 -8.31 18.11 6.51
C PHE A 234 -6.84 18.09 6.94
N VAL A 235 -5.94 17.50 6.15
CA VAL A 235 -4.51 17.45 6.46
C VAL A 235 -3.84 18.71 5.93
N LYS A 236 -3.36 19.57 6.82
CA LYS A 236 -2.69 20.83 6.49
C LYS A 236 -1.19 20.66 6.31
N THR A 237 -0.56 19.96 7.24
CA THR A 237 0.90 19.78 7.23
C THR A 237 1.27 18.40 7.74
N VAL A 238 2.23 17.76 7.09
CA VAL A 238 2.89 16.55 7.56
C VAL A 238 4.37 16.85 7.71
N ASP A 239 4.85 16.86 8.94
CA ASP A 239 6.26 17.05 9.27
C ASP A 239 6.85 15.75 9.83
N LEU A 240 7.51 15.00 8.95
CA LEU A 240 8.15 13.74 9.32
C LEU A 240 9.35 13.94 10.26
N ALA A 241 10.04 15.09 10.18
CA ALA A 241 11.20 15.38 11.02
C ALA A 241 10.75 15.72 12.46
N ALA A 242 9.71 16.53 12.60
CA ALA A 242 9.09 16.84 13.88
C ALA A 242 8.17 15.72 14.39
N LYS A 243 7.92 14.67 13.59
CA LYS A 243 6.99 13.57 13.87
C LYS A 243 5.59 14.04 14.18
N ARG A 244 5.07 14.98 13.40
CA ARG A 244 3.79 15.63 13.64
C ARG A 244 2.96 15.82 12.37
N ILE A 245 1.65 15.63 12.51
CA ILE A 245 0.64 15.96 11.49
C ILE A 245 -0.26 17.05 12.07
N VAL A 246 -0.49 18.12 11.30
CA VAL A 246 -1.45 19.16 11.63
C VAL A 246 -2.69 18.98 10.77
N VAL A 247 -3.84 18.94 11.41
CA VAL A 247 -5.14 18.71 10.75
C VAL A 247 -6.13 19.80 11.11
N ASP A 248 -7.07 20.06 10.21
CA ASP A 248 -8.28 20.85 10.44
C ASP A 248 -9.38 19.90 10.90
N TRP A 249 -9.37 19.59 12.19
CA TRP A 249 -10.28 18.63 12.84
C TRP A 249 -10.52 19.01 14.30
N GLU A 250 -11.74 18.90 14.74
CA GLU A 250 -12.08 19.19 16.13
C GLU A 250 -11.99 17.94 17.00
N ALA A 251 -11.69 18.17 18.29
CA ALA A 251 -11.48 17.07 19.24
C ALA A 251 -12.77 16.34 19.63
N ASP A 252 -13.93 16.94 19.38
CA ASP A 252 -15.26 16.47 19.72
C ASP A 252 -16.05 15.84 18.56
N TYR A 253 -15.43 15.74 17.38
CA TYR A 253 -15.98 15.00 16.23
C TYR A 253 -15.93 13.49 16.44
#